data_f942eee3caeac0b57ca33464f696688e
#
_entry.id   f942eee3caeac0b57ca33464f696688e
#
_cell.length_a   1.000
_cell.length_b   1.000
_cell.length_c   1.000
_cell.angle_alpha   90.00
_cell.angle_beta   90.00
_cell.angle_gamma   90.00
#
_symmetry.space_group_name_H-M   'P 1'
#
loop_
_entity.id
_entity.type
_entity.pdbx_description
1 polymer ?
#
loop_
_entity_poly.entity_id
_entity_poly.type
_entity_poly.pdbx_seq_one_letter_code
_entity_poly.pdbx_strand_id
1 'polypeptide(L)'
;SMYSDRQQAEMEKKLCVGNHKNCHLLFTRGISSEKKQTIPDEIDNKRERREILAFTKETAMQYDRNKEHFEKNMAVYQNSIRRLTESLRMHLETADETFMDVSTHGRIKPARVWKALYLDNPRVFERKDEVETPGFSVDILMDASSSRKQMQQKIAAQAYVLSKSLTNCEIPVQIYSYCSIRGYTVMHIFKEYDDYGVEDELFHYVAAGNNRDGLALRAASHLMELSPKPKKLLFMFSDASPQDDQIAGEGAFYKDREYTDALAVKDTVNEVQRLKNHGIDVIGIFMGSAHDSELATKIFGRSLVKIKSINEFADAVGRVLNEILT
;
A
#
# COMPACT_ATOMS: atom_id res chain seq x y z
N SER A 1 -13.82 5.92 -14.26
CA SER A 1 -13.99 6.09 -12.81
C SER A 1 -14.72 4.90 -12.21
N MET A 2 -14.40 4.53 -10.99
CA MET A 2 -15.11 3.50 -10.22
C MET A 2 -16.36 4.07 -9.53
N TYR A 3 -16.43 5.38 -9.41
CA TYR A 3 -17.50 6.10 -8.73
C TYR A 3 -18.34 6.88 -9.73
N SER A 4 -19.60 7.10 -9.40
CA SER A 4 -20.48 8.01 -10.15
C SER A 4 -19.99 9.45 -9.98
N ASP A 5 -20.34 10.34 -10.91
CA ASP A 5 -19.94 11.75 -10.90
C ASP A 5 -20.30 12.43 -9.57
N ARG A 6 -21.47 12.09 -9.01
CA ARG A 6 -21.92 12.62 -7.71
C ARG A 6 -21.03 12.17 -6.56
N GLN A 7 -20.70 10.88 -6.51
CA GLN A 7 -19.82 10.34 -5.46
C GLN A 7 -18.41 10.91 -5.58
N GLN A 8 -17.92 11.05 -6.82
CA GLN A 8 -16.61 11.66 -7.07
C GLN A 8 -16.58 13.12 -6.59
N ALA A 9 -17.60 13.91 -6.91
CA ALA A 9 -17.69 15.30 -6.47
C ALA A 9 -17.75 15.42 -4.92
N GLU A 10 -18.46 14.52 -4.25
CA GLU A 10 -18.51 14.49 -2.78
C GLU A 10 -17.15 14.13 -2.17
N MET A 11 -16.41 13.18 -2.75
CA MET A 11 -15.07 12.81 -2.30
C MET A 11 -14.07 13.96 -2.54
N GLU A 12 -14.06 14.57 -3.72
CA GLU A 12 -13.20 15.72 -4.02
C GLU A 12 -13.45 16.87 -3.05
N LYS A 13 -14.71 17.17 -2.74
CA LYS A 13 -15.08 18.20 -1.75
C LYS A 13 -14.52 17.88 -0.36
N LYS A 14 -14.44 16.60 0.02
CA LYS A 14 -13.91 16.15 1.32
C LYS A 14 -12.38 16.13 1.33
N LEU A 15 -11.74 15.64 0.27
CA LEU A 15 -10.32 15.32 0.23
C LEU A 15 -9.46 16.41 -0.42
N CYS A 16 -9.96 17.08 -1.47
CA CYS A 16 -9.24 18.11 -2.19
C CYS A 16 -9.40 19.49 -1.52
N VAL A 17 -8.83 19.64 -0.31
CA VAL A 17 -8.88 20.86 0.48
C VAL A 17 -7.48 21.33 0.85
N GLY A 18 -7.31 22.61 1.25
CA GLY A 18 -6.02 23.20 1.59
C GLY A 18 -5.06 23.16 0.40
N ASN A 19 -3.89 22.55 0.56
CA ASN A 19 -2.89 22.45 -0.49
C ASN A 19 -3.39 21.72 -1.76
N HIS A 20 -4.49 20.98 -1.67
CA HIS A 20 -5.03 20.18 -2.77
C HIS A 20 -6.30 20.75 -3.41
N LYS A 21 -6.68 21.99 -3.04
CA LYS A 21 -7.94 22.63 -3.51
C LYS A 21 -8.08 22.71 -5.03
N ASN A 22 -6.95 22.78 -5.74
CA ASN A 22 -6.94 22.90 -7.22
C ASN A 22 -6.72 21.53 -7.90
N CYS A 23 -6.84 20.43 -7.18
CA CYS A 23 -6.64 19.08 -7.69
C CYS A 23 -7.95 18.33 -7.80
N HIS A 24 -7.94 17.30 -8.65
CA HIS A 24 -9.00 16.33 -8.78
C HIS A 24 -8.52 14.94 -8.38
N LEU A 25 -9.45 14.07 -8.01
CA LEU A 25 -9.18 12.67 -7.72
C LEU A 25 -9.90 11.76 -8.71
N LEU A 26 -9.23 10.72 -9.16
CA LEU A 26 -9.82 9.68 -10.00
C LEU A 26 -9.47 8.31 -9.46
N PHE A 27 -10.48 7.50 -9.14
CA PHE A 27 -10.30 6.10 -8.75
C PHE A 27 -10.64 5.20 -9.91
N THR A 28 -9.74 4.27 -10.26
CA THR A 28 -9.93 3.38 -11.40
C THR A 28 -9.32 1.99 -11.09
N ARG A 29 -9.94 0.95 -11.64
CA ARG A 29 -9.35 -0.41 -11.68
C ARG A 29 -8.51 -0.65 -12.95
N GLY A 30 -8.27 0.40 -13.74
CA GLY A 30 -7.64 0.24 -15.03
C GLY A 30 -8.59 -0.35 -16.07
N ILE A 31 -8.02 -0.84 -17.17
CA ILE A 31 -8.78 -1.50 -18.21
C ILE A 31 -8.42 -2.98 -18.13
N SER A 32 -9.41 -3.80 -17.81
CA SER A 32 -9.26 -5.27 -17.88
C SER A 32 -8.78 -5.66 -19.29
N SER A 33 -7.78 -6.55 -19.33
CA SER A 33 -7.20 -7.08 -20.57
C SER A 33 -8.22 -7.71 -21.52
N GLU A 34 -9.39 -8.08 -21.01
CA GLU A 34 -10.49 -8.66 -21.79
C GLU A 34 -11.34 -7.61 -22.54
N LYS A 35 -11.34 -6.34 -22.11
CA LYS A 35 -12.01 -5.29 -22.84
C LYS A 35 -11.06 -4.69 -23.86
N LYS A 36 -11.19 -5.08 -25.14
CA LYS A 36 -10.55 -4.35 -26.24
C LYS A 36 -10.82 -2.86 -26.06
N GLN A 37 -9.74 -2.09 -25.91
CA GLN A 37 -9.81 -0.65 -25.75
C GLN A 37 -10.38 -0.03 -27.03
N THR A 38 -11.67 0.15 -27.09
CA THR A 38 -12.28 1.04 -28.03
C THR A 38 -12.03 2.47 -27.53
N ILE A 39 -11.14 3.18 -28.22
CA ILE A 39 -10.98 4.62 -28.00
C ILE A 39 -12.34 5.23 -28.32
N PRO A 40 -12.93 6.02 -27.41
CA PRO A 40 -14.20 6.68 -27.71
C PRO A 40 -14.11 7.45 -29.02
N ASP A 41 -15.07 7.24 -29.91
CA ASP A 41 -15.12 7.95 -31.21
C ASP A 41 -15.27 9.48 -31.05
N GLU A 42 -15.61 9.93 -29.84
CA GLU A 42 -15.79 11.32 -29.44
C GLU A 42 -14.50 12.14 -29.33
N ILE A 43 -13.31 11.51 -29.43
CA ILE A 43 -12.04 12.23 -29.39
C ILE A 43 -11.71 12.73 -30.78
N ASP A 44 -12.10 13.97 -31.04
CA ASP A 44 -11.91 14.66 -32.35
C ASP A 44 -10.45 15.08 -32.59
N ASN A 45 -9.62 15.13 -31.51
CA ASN A 45 -8.24 15.60 -31.61
C ASN A 45 -7.30 14.45 -31.97
N LYS A 46 -6.80 14.46 -33.22
CA LYS A 46 -5.84 13.48 -33.75
C LYS A 46 -4.56 13.34 -32.90
N ARG A 47 -4.12 14.42 -32.25
CA ARG A 47 -2.94 14.41 -31.37
C ARG A 47 -3.23 13.65 -30.09
N GLU A 48 -4.34 13.96 -29.46
CA GLU A 48 -4.80 13.31 -28.23
C GLU A 48 -5.05 11.82 -28.45
N ARG A 49 -5.69 11.46 -29.56
CA ARG A 49 -5.90 10.05 -29.95
C ARG A 49 -4.58 9.29 -30.14
N ARG A 50 -3.54 9.93 -30.69
CA ARG A 50 -2.20 9.34 -30.82
C ARG A 50 -1.52 9.17 -29.47
N GLU A 51 -1.62 10.14 -28.57
CA GLU A 51 -1.07 10.08 -27.22
C GLU A 51 -1.71 8.94 -26.42
N ILE A 52 -3.02 8.79 -26.48
CA ILE A 52 -3.76 7.69 -25.83
C ILE A 52 -3.32 6.33 -26.40
N LEU A 53 -3.23 6.19 -27.72
CA LEU A 53 -2.77 4.96 -28.36
C LEU A 53 -1.32 4.60 -27.95
N ALA A 54 -0.44 5.59 -27.92
CA ALA A 54 0.94 5.40 -27.52
C ALA A 54 1.02 4.96 -26.05
N PHE A 55 0.28 5.60 -25.16
CA PHE A 55 0.20 5.26 -23.75
C PHE A 55 -0.36 3.85 -23.52
N THR A 56 -1.45 3.51 -24.23
CA THR A 56 -2.04 2.17 -24.18
C THR A 56 -1.06 1.08 -24.61
N LYS A 57 -0.29 1.35 -25.68
CA LYS A 57 0.74 0.41 -26.15
C LYS A 57 1.87 0.29 -25.13
N GLU A 58 2.31 1.40 -24.56
CA GLU A 58 3.35 1.41 -23.54
C GLU A 58 2.92 0.63 -22.29
N THR A 59 1.68 0.81 -21.82
CA THR A 59 1.15 0.07 -20.66
C THR A 59 1.11 -1.44 -20.91
N ALA A 60 0.68 -1.88 -22.09
CA ALA A 60 0.69 -3.29 -22.46
C ALA A 60 2.11 -3.87 -22.50
N MET A 61 3.06 -3.16 -23.11
CA MET A 61 4.46 -3.57 -23.16
C MET A 61 5.09 -3.60 -21.74
N GLN A 62 4.68 -2.69 -20.86
CA GLN A 62 5.19 -2.67 -19.49
C GLN A 62 4.65 -3.83 -18.67
N TYR A 63 3.40 -4.23 -18.87
CA TYR A 63 2.85 -5.44 -18.27
C TYR A 63 3.71 -6.67 -18.60
N ASP A 64 4.02 -6.86 -19.88
CA ASP A 64 4.86 -7.98 -20.34
C ASP A 64 6.25 -7.94 -19.71
N ARG A 65 6.87 -6.75 -19.62
CA ARG A 65 8.18 -6.57 -18.97
C ARG A 65 8.14 -6.89 -17.48
N ASN A 66 7.10 -6.44 -16.76
CA ASN A 66 6.94 -6.71 -15.34
C ASN A 66 6.81 -8.20 -15.08
N LYS A 67 5.96 -8.87 -15.87
CA LYS A 67 5.72 -10.31 -15.79
C LYS A 67 6.98 -11.12 -16.14
N GLU A 68 7.62 -10.80 -17.25
CA GLU A 68 8.87 -11.47 -17.67
C GLU A 68 9.97 -11.32 -16.63
N HIS A 69 10.12 -10.12 -16.04
CA HIS A 69 11.08 -9.89 -14.96
C HIS A 69 10.79 -10.77 -13.74
N PHE A 70 9.52 -10.89 -13.35
CA PHE A 70 9.10 -11.73 -12.23
C PHE A 70 9.38 -13.21 -12.53
N GLU A 71 9.01 -13.70 -13.71
CA GLU A 71 9.22 -15.08 -14.13
C GLU A 71 10.71 -15.45 -14.20
N LYS A 72 11.56 -14.56 -14.73
CA LYS A 72 13.03 -14.75 -14.76
C LYS A 72 13.66 -14.87 -13.37
N ASN A 73 13.07 -14.24 -12.37
CA ASN A 73 13.55 -14.22 -10.99
C ASN A 73 12.63 -14.99 -10.04
N MET A 74 11.76 -15.85 -10.56
CA MET A 74 10.70 -16.53 -9.82
C MET A 74 11.22 -17.26 -8.57
N ALA A 75 12.34 -17.98 -8.67
CA ALA A 75 12.91 -18.72 -7.55
C ALA A 75 13.28 -17.79 -6.38
N VAL A 76 13.82 -16.60 -6.66
CA VAL A 76 14.18 -15.60 -5.66
C VAL A 76 12.93 -15.03 -5.01
N TYR A 77 11.93 -14.67 -5.80
CA TYR A 77 10.68 -14.11 -5.30
C TYR A 77 9.86 -15.13 -4.50
N GLN A 78 9.78 -16.39 -4.95
CA GLN A 78 9.12 -17.46 -4.20
C GLN A 78 9.81 -17.74 -2.86
N ASN A 79 11.15 -17.73 -2.82
CA ASN A 79 11.87 -17.84 -1.56
C ASN A 79 11.57 -16.65 -0.61
N SER A 80 11.51 -15.44 -1.14
CA SER A 80 11.15 -14.25 -0.37
C SER A 80 9.71 -14.33 0.18
N ILE A 81 8.74 -14.80 -0.63
CA ILE A 81 7.36 -15.04 -0.20
C ILE A 81 7.33 -16.06 0.95
N ARG A 82 8.04 -17.18 0.80
CA ARG A 82 8.09 -18.21 1.84
C ARG A 82 8.65 -17.67 3.16
N ARG A 83 9.80 -16.99 3.12
CA ARG A 83 10.46 -16.42 4.30
C ARG A 83 9.57 -15.39 5.01
N LEU A 84 8.95 -14.48 4.26
CA LEU A 84 8.06 -13.48 4.84
C LEU A 84 6.79 -14.12 5.42
N THR A 85 6.19 -15.09 4.71
CA THR A 85 5.03 -15.85 5.21
C THR A 85 5.36 -16.59 6.51
N GLU A 86 6.50 -17.27 6.57
CA GLU A 86 6.95 -17.99 7.78
C GLU A 86 7.18 -17.01 8.95
N SER A 87 7.84 -15.88 8.69
CA SER A 87 8.06 -14.84 9.69
C SER A 87 6.74 -14.27 10.24
N LEU A 88 5.78 -13.96 9.36
CA LEU A 88 4.46 -13.47 9.75
C LEU A 88 3.70 -14.49 10.59
N ARG A 89 3.68 -15.76 10.18
CA ARG A 89 3.00 -16.84 10.93
C ARG A 89 3.56 -17.01 12.34
N MET A 90 4.88 -17.02 12.49
CA MET A 90 5.50 -17.13 13.83
C MET A 90 5.06 -16.00 14.75
N HIS A 91 4.90 -14.78 14.23
CA HIS A 91 4.48 -13.63 15.03
C HIS A 91 3.00 -13.66 15.38
N LEU A 92 2.15 -14.07 14.42
CA LEU A 92 0.74 -14.27 14.67
C LEU A 92 0.50 -15.36 15.71
N GLU A 93 1.22 -16.48 15.65
CA GLU A 93 1.15 -17.56 16.63
C GLU A 93 1.62 -17.09 18.02
N THR A 94 2.70 -16.29 18.10
CA THR A 94 3.20 -15.76 19.38
C THR A 94 2.21 -14.76 19.99
N ALA A 95 1.55 -13.95 19.20
CA ALA A 95 0.49 -13.05 19.64
C ALA A 95 -0.71 -13.83 20.18
N ASP A 96 -1.15 -14.89 19.50
CA ASP A 96 -2.22 -15.80 19.94
C ASP A 96 -1.87 -16.48 21.28
N GLU A 97 -0.62 -16.90 21.47
CA GLU A 97 -0.19 -17.51 22.75
C GLU A 97 -0.29 -16.52 23.93
N THR A 98 -0.15 -15.22 23.68
CA THR A 98 -0.27 -14.18 24.71
C THR A 98 -1.72 -13.92 25.10
N PHE A 99 -2.67 -14.20 24.19
CA PHE A 99 -4.12 -14.08 24.40
C PHE A 99 -4.82 -15.40 24.79
N MET A 100 -4.08 -16.50 24.96
CA MET A 100 -4.66 -17.73 25.48
C MET A 100 -5.11 -17.54 26.94
N ASP A 101 -6.37 -17.21 27.08
CA ASP A 101 -6.98 -17.04 28.40
C ASP A 101 -7.00 -18.38 29.14
N VAL A 102 -6.36 -18.41 30.28
CA VAL A 102 -6.30 -19.58 31.15
C VAL A 102 -7.68 -19.73 31.79
N SER A 103 -8.47 -20.65 31.28
CA SER A 103 -9.85 -20.87 31.66
C SER A 103 -10.01 -22.05 32.61
N THR A 104 -11.15 -22.10 33.29
CA THR A 104 -11.63 -23.27 34.04
C THR A 104 -12.39 -24.26 33.15
N HIS A 105 -12.62 -23.94 31.85
CA HIS A 105 -13.37 -24.73 30.88
C HIS A 105 -12.67 -24.70 29.53
N GLY A 106 -12.65 -25.82 28.80
CA GLY A 106 -12.03 -25.93 27.47
C GLY A 106 -11.20 -27.17 27.29
N ARG A 107 -10.14 -27.09 26.48
CA ARG A 107 -9.20 -28.20 26.24
C ARG A 107 -8.14 -28.23 27.35
N ILE A 108 -7.92 -29.38 27.97
CA ILE A 108 -6.91 -29.54 29.01
C ILE A 108 -5.51 -29.31 28.42
N LYS A 109 -4.71 -28.43 29.03
CA LYS A 109 -3.28 -28.28 28.76
C LYS A 109 -2.48 -29.24 29.69
N PRO A 110 -1.94 -30.37 29.16
CA PRO A 110 -1.26 -31.37 29.99
C PRO A 110 -0.14 -30.80 30.85
N ALA A 111 0.60 -29.82 30.31
CA ALA A 111 1.70 -29.14 31.04
C ALA A 111 1.25 -28.34 32.25
N ARG A 112 -0.06 -28.10 32.44
CA ARG A 112 -0.59 -27.33 33.58
C ARG A 112 -1.43 -28.16 34.56
N VAL A 113 -1.72 -29.42 34.24
CA VAL A 113 -2.52 -30.33 35.11
C VAL A 113 -1.94 -30.44 36.54
N TRP A 114 -0.62 -30.44 36.66
CA TRP A 114 0.05 -30.47 37.95
C TRP A 114 -0.33 -29.27 38.85
N LYS A 115 -0.69 -28.12 38.26
CA LYS A 115 -1.12 -26.93 39.04
C LYS A 115 -2.48 -27.14 39.71
N ALA A 116 -3.38 -27.88 39.04
CA ALA A 116 -4.64 -28.26 39.65
C ALA A 116 -4.45 -29.25 40.81
N LEU A 117 -3.50 -30.18 40.66
CA LEU A 117 -3.26 -31.24 41.63
C LEU A 117 -2.48 -30.77 42.85
N TYR A 118 -1.55 -29.84 42.68
CA TYR A 118 -0.61 -29.45 43.76
C TYR A 118 -0.81 -28.02 44.28
N LEU A 119 -1.47 -27.15 43.53
CA LEU A 119 -1.65 -25.72 43.84
C LEU A 119 -3.13 -25.30 43.96
N ASP A 120 -4.04 -26.27 43.89
CA ASP A 120 -5.49 -26.04 43.94
C ASP A 120 -5.97 -24.95 42.95
N ASN A 121 -5.31 -24.89 41.77
CA ASN A 121 -5.59 -23.92 40.75
C ASN A 121 -6.36 -24.58 39.59
N PRO A 122 -7.69 -24.38 39.48
CA PRO A 122 -8.53 -25.06 38.48
C PRO A 122 -8.33 -24.52 37.03
N ARG A 123 -7.51 -23.48 36.83
CA ARG A 123 -7.24 -22.86 35.51
C ARG A 123 -6.21 -23.66 34.73
N VAL A 124 -6.57 -24.89 34.34
CA VAL A 124 -5.70 -25.82 33.59
C VAL A 124 -6.20 -26.07 32.17
N PHE A 125 -7.28 -25.41 31.79
CA PHE A 125 -7.88 -25.51 30.46
C PHE A 125 -7.44 -24.36 29.59
N GLU A 126 -7.26 -24.65 28.31
CA GLU A 126 -7.14 -23.64 27.23
C GLU A 126 -8.49 -23.52 26.55
N ARG A 127 -9.02 -22.32 26.47
CA ARG A 127 -10.12 -21.99 25.61
C ARG A 127 -9.51 -21.59 24.26
N LYS A 128 -9.64 -22.42 23.27
CA LYS A 128 -9.43 -22.05 21.89
C LYS A 128 -10.70 -21.33 21.46
N ASP A 129 -10.75 -20.02 21.64
CA ASP A 129 -11.71 -19.24 20.90
C ASP A 129 -11.35 -19.44 19.41
N GLU A 130 -12.37 -19.53 18.55
CA GLU A 130 -12.23 -19.80 17.11
C GLU A 130 -11.05 -19.02 16.54
N VAL A 131 -10.27 -19.63 15.65
CA VAL A 131 -9.09 -19.05 14.99
C VAL A 131 -9.42 -17.62 14.60
N GLU A 132 -9.04 -16.66 15.45
CA GLU A 132 -9.24 -15.27 15.13
C GLU A 132 -8.30 -14.95 13.97
N THR A 133 -8.91 -14.67 12.81
CA THR A 133 -8.17 -14.10 11.69
C THR A 133 -7.43 -12.85 12.17
N PRO A 134 -6.21 -12.58 11.68
CA PRO A 134 -5.40 -11.46 12.16
C PRO A 134 -6.22 -10.18 12.34
N GLY A 135 -6.10 -9.53 13.49
CA GLY A 135 -6.90 -8.37 13.90
C GLY A 135 -6.57 -7.08 13.14
N PHE A 136 -5.81 -7.17 12.04
CA PHE A 136 -5.37 -6.02 11.23
C PHE A 136 -5.53 -6.29 9.73
N SER A 137 -5.59 -5.21 8.97
CA SER A 137 -5.54 -5.20 7.51
C SER A 137 -4.32 -4.40 7.03
N VAL A 138 -3.93 -4.65 5.80
CA VAL A 138 -2.80 -3.99 5.16
C VAL A 138 -3.24 -3.34 3.86
N ASP A 139 -2.86 -2.08 3.67
CA ASP A 139 -2.94 -1.39 2.41
C ASP A 139 -1.53 -1.17 1.83
N ILE A 140 -1.39 -1.34 0.53
CA ILE A 140 -0.15 -1.10 -0.19
C ILE A 140 -0.39 0.03 -1.18
N LEU A 141 0.25 1.17 -0.93
CA LEU A 141 0.22 2.36 -1.78
C LEU A 141 1.55 2.48 -2.51
N MET A 142 1.52 2.46 -3.85
CA MET A 142 2.71 2.54 -4.67
C MET A 142 2.78 3.87 -5.42
N ASP A 143 3.88 4.60 -5.22
CA ASP A 143 4.20 5.73 -6.07
C ASP A 143 4.43 5.26 -7.51
N ALA A 144 3.63 5.78 -8.44
CA ALA A 144 3.72 5.50 -9.86
C ALA A 144 4.10 6.76 -10.67
N SER A 145 4.89 7.65 -10.08
CA SER A 145 5.44 8.82 -10.77
C SER A 145 6.52 8.43 -11.79
N SER A 146 6.82 9.35 -12.72
CA SER A 146 7.80 9.13 -13.78
C SER A 146 9.21 8.84 -13.28
N SER A 147 9.57 9.26 -12.06
CA SER A 147 10.85 8.93 -11.42
C SER A 147 11.00 7.41 -11.18
N ARG A 148 9.90 6.67 -11.11
CA ARG A 148 9.85 5.21 -10.90
C ARG A 148 10.05 4.38 -12.17
N LYS A 149 10.11 4.98 -13.36
CA LYS A 149 10.18 4.26 -14.65
C LYS A 149 11.27 3.19 -14.71
N GLN A 150 12.43 3.44 -14.14
CA GLN A 150 13.54 2.47 -14.13
C GLN A 150 13.37 1.34 -13.09
N MET A 151 12.42 1.47 -12.17
CA MET A 151 12.21 0.55 -11.06
C MET A 151 10.90 -0.22 -11.16
N GLN A 152 10.11 -0.02 -12.22
CA GLN A 152 8.75 -0.56 -12.36
C GLN A 152 8.68 -2.06 -12.11
N GLN A 153 9.55 -2.85 -12.72
CA GLN A 153 9.56 -4.30 -12.57
C GLN A 153 9.84 -4.72 -11.11
N LYS A 154 10.77 -4.01 -10.44
CA LYS A 154 11.10 -4.30 -9.04
C LYS A 154 9.97 -3.91 -8.09
N ILE A 155 9.34 -2.75 -8.32
CA ILE A 155 8.21 -2.29 -7.51
C ILE A 155 7.04 -3.27 -7.61
N ALA A 156 6.65 -3.65 -8.84
CA ALA A 156 5.59 -4.62 -9.08
C ALA A 156 5.89 -5.97 -8.41
N ALA A 157 7.13 -6.47 -8.54
CA ALA A 157 7.53 -7.73 -7.95
C ALA A 157 7.55 -7.69 -6.41
N GLN A 158 8.01 -6.60 -5.80
CA GLN A 158 8.02 -6.44 -4.34
C GLN A 158 6.61 -6.32 -3.77
N ALA A 159 5.73 -5.57 -4.45
CA ALA A 159 4.32 -5.50 -4.07
C ALA A 159 3.65 -6.88 -4.18
N TYR A 160 3.97 -7.66 -5.23
CA TYR A 160 3.51 -9.03 -5.38
C TYR A 160 3.97 -9.92 -4.22
N VAL A 161 5.26 -9.88 -3.87
CA VAL A 161 5.83 -10.64 -2.75
C VAL A 161 5.10 -10.30 -1.44
N LEU A 162 4.93 -9.02 -1.15
CA LEU A 162 4.25 -8.58 0.06
C LEU A 162 2.77 -9.00 0.08
N SER A 163 2.04 -8.75 -1.01
CA SER A 163 0.64 -9.16 -1.15
C SER A 163 0.44 -10.65 -0.94
N LYS A 164 1.23 -11.44 -1.66
CA LYS A 164 1.13 -12.91 -1.59
C LYS A 164 1.44 -13.46 -0.21
N SER A 165 2.45 -12.91 0.45
CA SER A 165 2.83 -13.31 1.81
C SER A 165 1.73 -13.00 2.83
N LEU A 166 1.13 -11.81 2.74
CA LEU A 166 0.02 -11.39 3.60
C LEU A 166 -1.23 -12.24 3.35
N THR A 167 -1.58 -12.46 2.08
CA THR A 167 -2.73 -13.30 1.70
C THR A 167 -2.55 -14.75 2.17
N ASN A 168 -1.33 -15.30 2.12
CA ASN A 168 -1.02 -16.63 2.65
C ASN A 168 -1.20 -16.75 4.18
N CYS A 169 -1.22 -15.61 4.88
CA CYS A 169 -1.48 -15.51 6.32
C CYS A 169 -2.93 -15.06 6.62
N GLU A 170 -3.82 -15.08 5.63
CA GLU A 170 -5.23 -14.65 5.75
C GLU A 170 -5.40 -13.20 6.23
N ILE A 171 -4.39 -12.34 5.98
CA ILE A 171 -4.44 -10.91 6.26
C ILE A 171 -5.14 -10.22 5.10
N PRO A 172 -6.23 -9.48 5.33
CA PRO A 172 -6.89 -8.69 4.28
C PRO A 172 -5.94 -7.63 3.71
N VAL A 173 -5.81 -7.62 2.37
CA VAL A 173 -4.88 -6.73 1.66
C VAL A 173 -5.60 -5.97 0.56
N GLN A 174 -5.44 -4.65 0.53
CA GLN A 174 -5.84 -3.79 -0.57
C GLN A 174 -4.59 -3.17 -1.22
N ILE A 175 -4.56 -3.05 -2.56
CA ILE A 175 -3.37 -2.60 -3.27
C ILE A 175 -3.76 -1.60 -4.36
N TYR A 176 -3.07 -0.47 -4.35
CA TYR A 176 -3.28 0.60 -5.34
C TYR A 176 -1.99 1.39 -5.57
N SER A 177 -1.90 1.99 -6.74
CA SER A 177 -0.85 2.97 -7.05
C SER A 177 -1.46 4.35 -7.27
N TYR A 178 -0.60 5.37 -7.23
CA TYR A 178 -1.02 6.73 -7.53
C TYR A 178 -0.01 7.44 -8.43
N CYS A 179 -0.53 8.31 -9.27
CA CYS A 179 0.25 9.31 -10.00
C CYS A 179 -0.59 10.57 -10.21
N SER A 180 0.07 11.69 -10.49
CA SER A 180 -0.61 12.96 -10.76
C SER A 180 -0.34 13.40 -12.20
N ILE A 181 -1.40 13.65 -12.96
CA ILE A 181 -1.35 14.04 -14.37
C ILE A 181 -2.34 15.17 -14.62
N ARG A 182 -1.87 16.33 -15.05
CA ARG A 182 -2.72 17.48 -15.44
C ARG A 182 -3.73 17.88 -14.35
N GLY A 183 -3.32 17.87 -13.08
CA GLY A 183 -4.17 18.23 -11.95
C GLY A 183 -5.07 17.10 -11.42
N TYR A 184 -5.04 15.94 -12.03
CA TYR A 184 -5.72 14.74 -11.52
C TYR A 184 -4.73 13.84 -10.78
N THR A 185 -5.01 13.51 -9.53
CA THR A 185 -4.35 12.41 -8.84
C THR A 185 -5.16 11.15 -9.10
N VAL A 186 -4.58 10.22 -9.83
CA VAL A 186 -5.20 8.96 -10.25
C VAL A 186 -4.80 7.87 -9.27
N MET A 187 -5.78 7.25 -8.63
CA MET A 187 -5.64 6.08 -7.78
C MET A 187 -6.02 4.85 -8.59
N HIS A 188 -5.03 4.02 -8.96
CA HIS A 188 -5.25 2.79 -9.71
C HIS A 188 -5.29 1.62 -8.73
N ILE A 189 -6.45 0.98 -8.58
CA ILE A 189 -6.69 -0.11 -7.65
C ILE A 189 -6.48 -1.44 -8.37
N PHE A 190 -5.52 -2.24 -7.89
CA PHE A 190 -5.19 -3.57 -8.42
C PHE A 190 -5.95 -4.67 -7.69
N LYS A 191 -6.13 -4.52 -6.37
CA LYS A 191 -6.74 -5.53 -5.51
C LYS A 191 -7.53 -4.85 -4.40
N GLU A 192 -8.73 -5.29 -4.15
CA GLU A 192 -9.53 -4.96 -2.96
C GLU A 192 -9.41 -6.06 -1.90
N TYR A 193 -9.86 -5.80 -0.66
CA TYR A 193 -9.70 -6.74 0.46
C TYR A 193 -10.32 -8.12 0.20
N ASP A 194 -11.42 -8.17 -0.54
CA ASP A 194 -12.18 -9.38 -0.84
C ASP A 194 -11.77 -10.06 -2.15
N ASP A 195 -10.79 -9.51 -2.86
CA ASP A 195 -10.26 -10.10 -4.09
C ASP A 195 -9.22 -11.18 -3.74
N TYR A 196 -9.37 -12.38 -4.28
CA TYR A 196 -8.44 -13.49 -4.10
C TYR A 196 -7.87 -13.96 -5.43
N GLY A 197 -6.58 -14.28 -5.43
CA GLY A 197 -5.91 -14.83 -6.61
C GLY A 197 -5.69 -13.85 -7.75
N VAL A 198 -5.73 -12.54 -7.47
CA VAL A 198 -5.59 -11.45 -8.45
C VAL A 198 -4.24 -10.76 -8.37
N GLU A 199 -3.24 -11.35 -7.71
CA GLU A 199 -1.93 -10.73 -7.53
C GLU A 199 -1.24 -10.42 -8.87
N ASP A 200 -1.57 -11.13 -9.95
CA ASP A 200 -1.04 -10.86 -11.29
C ASP A 200 -1.48 -9.50 -11.86
N GLU A 201 -2.57 -8.91 -11.33
CA GLU A 201 -2.97 -7.53 -11.68
C GLU A 201 -1.89 -6.50 -11.34
N LEU A 202 -1.00 -6.79 -10.39
CA LEU A 202 0.13 -5.95 -10.04
C LEU A 202 1.14 -5.76 -11.17
N PHE A 203 1.18 -6.68 -12.14
CA PHE A 203 2.01 -6.50 -13.33
C PHE A 203 1.51 -5.39 -14.26
N HIS A 204 0.27 -4.89 -14.07
CA HIS A 204 -0.25 -3.69 -14.72
C HIS A 204 0.29 -2.37 -14.12
N TYR A 205 1.19 -2.43 -13.14
CA TYR A 205 1.83 -1.24 -12.60
C TYR A 205 2.65 -0.52 -13.67
N VAL A 206 2.36 0.76 -13.87
CA VAL A 206 3.01 1.64 -14.86
C VAL A 206 3.30 3.00 -14.22
N ALA A 207 4.52 3.48 -14.38
CA ALA A 207 4.95 4.78 -13.87
C ALA A 207 4.73 5.89 -14.92
N ALA A 208 4.00 6.92 -14.53
CA ALA A 208 3.70 8.10 -15.37
C ALA A 208 3.41 9.34 -14.50
N GLY A 209 3.56 10.53 -15.09
CA GLY A 209 3.21 11.78 -14.40
C GLY A 209 4.09 12.12 -13.21
N ASN A 210 3.51 12.87 -12.30
CA ASN A 210 4.12 13.35 -11.05
C ASN A 210 3.57 12.61 -9.83
N ASN A 211 3.96 13.00 -8.62
CA ASN A 211 3.48 12.42 -7.38
C ASN A 211 3.04 13.48 -6.37
N ARG A 212 1.76 13.51 -6.05
CA ARG A 212 1.16 14.35 -5.00
C ARG A 212 0.88 13.48 -3.78
N ASP A 213 1.94 13.16 -3.04
CA ASP A 213 1.94 12.20 -1.93
C ASP A 213 0.90 12.53 -0.87
N GLY A 214 0.76 13.82 -0.50
CA GLY A 214 -0.21 14.24 0.50
C GLY A 214 -1.66 13.93 0.09
N LEU A 215 -2.04 14.17 -1.17
CA LEU A 215 -3.37 13.85 -1.65
C LEU A 215 -3.58 12.33 -1.80
N ALA A 216 -2.56 11.62 -2.25
CA ALA A 216 -2.59 10.16 -2.31
C ALA A 216 -2.79 9.52 -0.93
N LEU A 217 -2.13 10.04 0.11
CA LEU A 217 -2.33 9.59 1.49
C LEU A 217 -3.75 9.87 2.01
N ARG A 218 -4.36 11.00 1.64
CA ARG A 218 -5.78 11.27 1.97
C ARG A 218 -6.71 10.29 1.27
N ALA A 219 -6.46 10.03 -0.02
CA ALA A 219 -7.22 9.07 -0.80
C ALA A 219 -7.07 7.64 -0.23
N ALA A 220 -5.85 7.24 0.16
CA ALA A 220 -5.59 5.99 0.84
C ALA A 220 -6.36 5.88 2.16
N SER A 221 -6.33 6.91 2.99
CA SER A 221 -7.11 6.96 4.24
C SER A 221 -8.61 6.74 4.00
N HIS A 222 -9.15 7.31 2.91
CA HIS A 222 -10.55 7.12 2.54
C HIS A 222 -10.83 5.67 2.10
N LEU A 223 -9.95 5.07 1.29
CA LEU A 223 -10.09 3.65 0.89
C LEU A 223 -10.01 2.72 2.11
N MET A 224 -9.16 3.03 3.08
CA MET A 224 -9.00 2.27 4.32
C MET A 224 -10.23 2.38 5.27
N GLU A 225 -11.16 3.31 5.04
CA GLU A 225 -12.46 3.32 5.74
C GLU A 225 -13.24 2.01 5.51
N LEU A 226 -13.02 1.36 4.35
CA LEU A 226 -13.63 0.08 3.96
C LEU A 226 -12.95 -1.16 4.57
N SER A 227 -11.88 -0.98 5.33
CA SER A 227 -11.14 -2.10 5.94
C SER A 227 -12.06 -2.95 6.83
N PRO A 228 -12.00 -4.29 6.70
CA PRO A 228 -12.75 -5.21 7.55
C PRO A 228 -12.16 -5.34 8.97
N LYS A 229 -11.01 -4.72 9.25
CA LYS A 229 -10.28 -4.86 10.51
C LYS A 229 -10.09 -3.53 11.23
N PRO A 230 -10.08 -3.54 12.58
CA PRO A 230 -9.91 -2.32 13.37
C PRO A 230 -8.49 -1.73 13.26
N LYS A 231 -7.46 -2.56 13.31
CA LYS A 231 -6.07 -2.12 13.15
C LYS A 231 -5.71 -2.05 11.67
N LYS A 232 -5.09 -0.95 11.24
CA LYS A 232 -4.83 -0.65 9.83
C LYS A 232 -3.37 -0.28 9.63
N LEU A 233 -2.71 -0.94 8.69
CA LEU A 233 -1.33 -0.68 8.31
C LEU A 233 -1.28 -0.21 6.86
N LEU A 234 -0.53 0.84 6.59
CA LEU A 234 -0.29 1.36 5.24
C LEU A 234 1.19 1.23 4.88
N PHE A 235 1.51 0.41 3.90
CA PHE A 235 2.84 0.37 3.29
C PHE A 235 2.88 1.31 2.09
N MET A 236 3.72 2.34 2.15
CA MET A 236 3.91 3.30 1.06
C MET A 236 5.26 3.10 0.39
N PHE A 237 5.25 2.65 -0.86
CA PHE A 237 6.44 2.56 -1.72
C PHE A 237 6.67 3.94 -2.36
N SER A 238 7.74 4.61 -1.97
CA SER A 238 8.02 5.98 -2.43
C SER A 238 9.53 6.25 -2.51
N ASP A 239 9.91 7.24 -3.34
CA ASP A 239 11.26 7.82 -3.34
C ASP A 239 11.39 9.02 -2.39
N ALA A 240 10.33 9.36 -1.69
CA ALA A 240 10.27 10.48 -0.77
C ALA A 240 10.53 11.87 -1.43
N SER A 241 10.27 11.98 -2.72
CA SER A 241 10.46 13.20 -3.51
C SER A 241 9.15 13.67 -4.13
N PRO A 242 8.17 14.10 -3.31
CA PRO A 242 6.86 14.52 -3.81
C PRO A 242 6.98 15.81 -4.64
N GLN A 243 6.35 15.78 -5.83
CA GLN A 243 6.31 16.93 -6.74
C GLN A 243 5.08 16.84 -7.65
N ASP A 244 4.41 17.98 -7.88
CA ASP A 244 3.30 18.06 -8.81
C ASP A 244 3.28 19.42 -9.53
N ASP A 245 2.87 19.43 -10.81
CA ASP A 245 2.75 20.63 -11.61
C ASP A 245 1.57 21.51 -11.17
N GLN A 246 0.57 20.92 -10.53
CA GLN A 246 -0.56 21.65 -10.00
C GLN A 246 -0.18 22.40 -8.72
N ILE A 247 -0.33 23.71 -8.71
CA ILE A 247 -0.01 24.55 -7.57
C ILE A 247 -0.86 24.23 -6.34
N ALA A 248 -0.32 24.51 -5.15
CA ALA A 248 -1.07 24.42 -3.90
C ALA A 248 -2.20 25.45 -3.85
N GLY A 249 -3.32 25.13 -3.19
CA GLY A 249 -4.51 26.00 -3.13
C GLY A 249 -4.33 27.31 -2.37
N GLU A 250 -3.34 27.39 -1.47
CA GLU A 250 -3.09 28.52 -0.59
C GLU A 250 -1.64 29.02 -0.74
N GLY A 251 -1.44 30.31 -0.60
CA GLY A 251 -0.15 30.99 -0.70
C GLY A 251 -0.29 32.40 -1.24
N ALA A 252 0.56 33.31 -0.76
CA ALA A 252 0.53 34.74 -1.15
C ALA A 252 1.16 34.97 -2.53
N PHE A 253 2.21 34.24 -2.86
CA PHE A 253 2.96 34.35 -4.11
C PHE A 253 2.95 33.04 -4.87
N TYR A 254 3.13 33.11 -6.20
CA TYR A 254 3.14 31.92 -7.05
C TYR A 254 4.19 30.88 -6.64
N LYS A 255 5.42 31.32 -6.28
CA LYS A 255 6.50 30.44 -5.80
C LYS A 255 6.17 29.70 -4.51
N ASP A 256 5.43 30.34 -3.61
CA ASP A 256 5.02 29.73 -2.34
C ASP A 256 3.93 28.67 -2.53
N ARG A 257 3.39 28.57 -3.74
CA ARG A 257 2.31 27.65 -4.12
C ARG A 257 2.77 26.49 -4.99
N GLU A 258 4.01 26.46 -5.44
CA GLU A 258 4.57 25.32 -6.15
C GLU A 258 4.58 24.10 -5.21
N TYR A 259 3.98 22.99 -5.68
CA TYR A 259 3.95 21.75 -4.90
C TYR A 259 5.23 20.96 -5.13
N THR A 260 6.33 21.46 -4.61
CA THR A 260 7.67 20.85 -4.71
C THR A 260 8.43 20.99 -3.39
N ASP A 261 9.57 20.35 -3.29
CA ASP A 261 10.55 20.53 -2.21
C ASP A 261 9.95 20.62 -0.79
N ALA A 262 10.26 21.70 -0.10
CA ALA A 262 9.88 21.87 1.31
C ALA A 262 8.36 21.86 1.54
N LEU A 263 7.55 22.43 0.62
CA LEU A 263 6.11 22.47 0.75
C LEU A 263 5.52 21.05 0.59
N ALA A 264 5.92 20.36 -0.46
CA ALA A 264 5.40 19.02 -0.76
C ALA A 264 5.83 18.00 0.32
N VAL A 265 7.10 18.07 0.77
CA VAL A 265 7.60 17.22 1.88
C VAL A 265 6.85 17.52 3.17
N LYS A 266 6.66 18.80 3.52
CA LYS A 266 5.91 19.20 4.74
C LYS A 266 4.46 18.70 4.69
N ASP A 267 3.82 18.81 3.54
CA ASP A 267 2.46 18.33 3.32
C ASP A 267 2.39 16.80 3.52
N THR A 268 3.32 16.06 2.94
CA THR A 268 3.41 14.60 3.10
C THR A 268 3.65 14.21 4.57
N VAL A 269 4.56 14.88 5.28
CA VAL A 269 4.79 14.68 6.73
C VAL A 269 3.50 14.90 7.53
N ASN A 270 2.79 15.99 7.25
CA ASN A 270 1.54 16.31 7.95
C ASN A 270 0.47 15.22 7.70
N GLU A 271 0.35 14.72 6.46
CA GLU A 271 -0.61 13.68 6.15
C GLU A 271 -0.24 12.32 6.77
N VAL A 272 1.04 11.95 6.78
CA VAL A 272 1.51 10.75 7.52
C VAL A 272 1.17 10.87 9.00
N GLN A 273 1.43 12.04 9.61
CA GLN A 273 1.10 12.26 11.01
C GLN A 273 -0.42 12.24 11.26
N ARG A 274 -1.21 12.79 10.33
CA ARG A 274 -2.67 12.73 10.39
C ARG A 274 -3.18 11.30 10.37
N LEU A 275 -2.65 10.44 9.48
CA LEU A 275 -3.01 9.02 9.45
C LEU A 275 -2.68 8.31 10.78
N LYS A 276 -1.48 8.53 11.31
CA LYS A 276 -1.07 7.97 12.62
C LYS A 276 -2.00 8.41 13.75
N ASN A 277 -2.41 9.68 13.77
CA ASN A 277 -3.36 10.18 14.77
C ASN A 277 -4.76 9.56 14.64
N HIS A 278 -5.10 9.01 13.46
CA HIS A 278 -6.33 8.26 13.21
C HIS A 278 -6.16 6.74 13.39
N GLY A 279 -5.05 6.29 13.99
CA GLY A 279 -4.80 4.88 14.27
C GLY A 279 -4.36 4.06 13.06
N ILE A 280 -3.85 4.71 12.01
CA ILE A 280 -3.27 4.04 10.84
C ILE A 280 -1.75 4.10 10.95
N ASP A 281 -1.09 2.95 11.08
CA ASP A 281 0.37 2.87 11.08
C ASP A 281 0.90 2.95 9.65
N VAL A 282 1.72 3.98 9.37
CA VAL A 282 2.30 4.21 8.04
C VAL A 282 3.76 3.77 8.03
N ILE A 283 4.08 2.83 7.14
CA ILE A 283 5.42 2.28 6.93
C ILE A 283 5.91 2.71 5.55
N GLY A 284 7.00 3.48 5.51
CA GLY A 284 7.63 3.89 4.26
C GLY A 284 8.59 2.81 3.74
N ILE A 285 8.34 2.31 2.54
CA ILE A 285 9.27 1.46 1.80
C ILE A 285 10.05 2.36 0.83
N PHE A 286 11.26 2.71 1.23
CA PHE A 286 12.07 3.66 0.49
C PHE A 286 12.80 3.00 -0.68
N MET A 287 12.57 3.54 -1.86
CA MET A 287 13.13 3.08 -3.13
C MET A 287 13.80 4.22 -3.91
N GLY A 288 14.25 5.23 -3.22
CA GLY A 288 14.91 6.40 -3.78
C GLY A 288 16.43 6.30 -3.80
N SER A 289 17.07 7.39 -4.20
CA SER A 289 18.52 7.55 -4.16
C SER A 289 19.05 7.81 -2.74
N ALA A 290 20.35 7.64 -2.53
CA ALA A 290 20.96 7.96 -1.23
C ALA A 290 20.75 9.44 -0.83
N HIS A 291 20.63 10.33 -1.83
CA HIS A 291 20.38 11.76 -1.63
C HIS A 291 19.01 12.02 -0.99
N ASP A 292 17.98 11.26 -1.36
CA ASP A 292 16.60 11.45 -0.87
C ASP A 292 16.35 10.73 0.46
N SER A 293 17.34 10.01 0.97
CA SER A 293 17.25 9.23 2.19
C SER A 293 16.95 10.06 3.44
N GLU A 294 17.40 11.30 3.50
CA GLU A 294 17.11 12.22 4.60
C GLU A 294 15.63 12.65 4.59
N LEU A 295 15.10 12.93 3.39
CA LEU A 295 13.69 13.28 3.21
C LEU A 295 12.79 12.11 3.60
N ALA A 296 13.14 10.88 3.21
CA ALA A 296 12.43 9.67 3.60
C ALA A 296 12.42 9.50 5.13
N THR A 297 13.54 9.75 5.79
CA THR A 297 13.62 9.70 7.26
C THR A 297 12.76 10.78 7.91
N LYS A 298 12.69 11.99 7.31
CA LYS A 298 11.84 13.08 7.78
C LYS A 298 10.35 12.75 7.67
N ILE A 299 9.94 12.07 6.58
CA ILE A 299 8.55 11.70 6.31
C ILE A 299 8.10 10.54 7.21
N PHE A 300 8.86 9.44 7.26
CA PHE A 300 8.43 8.18 7.88
C PHE A 300 9.02 7.92 9.27
N GLY A 301 10.10 8.61 9.63
CA GLY A 301 10.76 8.45 10.93
C GLY A 301 11.28 7.03 11.15
N ARG A 302 10.90 6.43 12.30
CA ARG A 302 11.29 5.06 12.67
C ARG A 302 10.61 3.98 11.81
N SER A 303 9.48 4.30 11.20
CA SER A 303 8.74 3.39 10.33
C SER A 303 9.28 3.36 8.88
N LEU A 304 10.54 3.77 8.68
CA LEU A 304 11.20 3.75 7.38
C LEU A 304 11.95 2.43 7.17
N VAL A 305 11.61 1.73 6.09
CA VAL A 305 12.33 0.54 5.60
C VAL A 305 13.13 0.92 4.36
N LYS A 306 14.45 0.80 4.44
CA LYS A 306 15.37 1.00 3.30
C LYS A 306 15.72 -0.36 2.72
N ILE A 307 15.42 -0.57 1.44
CA ILE A 307 15.65 -1.83 0.75
C ILE A 307 16.86 -1.70 -0.16
N LYS A 308 17.88 -2.50 0.09
CA LYS A 308 19.05 -2.64 -0.78
C LYS A 308 18.91 -3.79 -1.77
N SER A 309 18.28 -4.86 -1.34
CA SER A 309 18.05 -6.06 -2.16
C SER A 309 16.70 -6.72 -1.83
N ILE A 310 16.20 -7.53 -2.77
CA ILE A 310 14.96 -8.28 -2.57
C ILE A 310 15.05 -9.30 -1.42
N ASN A 311 16.24 -9.85 -1.18
CA ASN A 311 16.46 -10.80 -0.10
C ASN A 311 16.35 -10.14 1.28
N GLU A 312 16.73 -8.87 1.39
CA GLU A 312 16.61 -8.08 2.62
C GLU A 312 15.18 -7.55 2.82
N PHE A 313 14.37 -7.49 1.75
CA PHE A 313 13.02 -6.95 1.79
C PHE A 313 12.13 -7.72 2.78
N ALA A 314 12.06 -9.04 2.65
CA ALA A 314 11.25 -9.87 3.52
C ALA A 314 11.66 -9.74 5.00
N ASP A 315 12.96 -9.71 5.28
CA ASP A 315 13.47 -9.57 6.64
C ASP A 315 13.21 -8.17 7.22
N ALA A 316 13.34 -7.12 6.37
CA ALA A 316 13.11 -5.74 6.80
C ALA A 316 11.63 -5.48 7.08
N VAL A 317 10.73 -5.93 6.21
CA VAL A 317 9.29 -5.81 6.40
C VAL A 317 8.83 -6.65 7.59
N GLY A 318 9.34 -7.88 7.74
CA GLY A 318 9.06 -8.74 8.87
C GLY A 318 9.41 -8.07 10.20
N ARG A 319 10.60 -7.47 10.33
CA ARG A 319 10.98 -6.73 11.55
C ARG A 319 10.04 -5.59 11.90
N VAL A 320 9.68 -4.76 10.91
CA VAL A 320 8.78 -3.63 11.15
C VAL A 320 7.38 -4.10 11.54
N LEU A 321 6.86 -5.13 10.88
CA LEU A 321 5.58 -5.72 11.27
C LEU A 321 5.62 -6.25 12.70
N ASN A 322 6.72 -6.87 13.11
CA ASN A 322 6.90 -7.34 14.47
C ASN A 322 6.85 -6.20 15.49
N GLU A 323 7.56 -5.11 15.25
CA GLU A 323 7.57 -3.93 16.14
C GLU A 323 6.19 -3.27 16.29
N ILE A 324 5.34 -3.38 15.26
CA ILE A 324 4.01 -2.77 15.26
C ILE A 324 2.95 -3.70 15.87
N LEU A 325 3.14 -5.01 15.75
CA LEU A 325 2.18 -6.02 16.20
C LEU A 325 2.40 -6.45 17.66
N THR A 326 3.60 -6.24 18.21
CA THR A 326 3.91 -6.43 19.65
C THR A 326 3.63 -5.18 20.46
#